data_00cf36cfc3959627be992f4df6ebdf5d
#
_entry.id   00cf36cfc3959627be992f4df6ebdf5d
#
_cell.length_a   1.000
_cell.length_b   1.000
_cell.length_c   1.000
_cell.angle_alpha   90.00
_cell.angle_beta   90.00
_cell.angle_gamma   90.00
#
_symmetry.space_group_name_H-M   'P 1'
#
loop_
_entity.id
_entity.type
_entity.pdbx_description
1 polymer ?
#
loop_
_entity_poly.entity_id
_entity_poly.type
_entity_poly.pdbx_seq_one_letter_code
_entity_poly.pdbx_strand_id
1 'polypeptide(L)'
;MEAFEKIASEIPGFMAASLVDLESGMTLGSKTVRGDFDLAAASAYNSEMVKQKQKIMRALSLKTNLEDMLITLGDQIHLIKLVSPSTFIYLAADRASTNLAIVRVAVNKNIDLFK
;
A
#
# COMPACT_ATOMS: atom_id res chain seq x y z
N MET A 1 5.19 -13.67 -4.18
CA MET A 1 5.54 -13.56 -2.75
C MET A 1 4.40 -14.11 -1.91
N GLU A 2 4.70 -15.05 -1.02
CA GLU A 2 3.68 -15.77 -0.26
C GLU A 2 2.80 -14.88 0.62
N ALA A 3 3.39 -13.84 1.21
CA ALA A 3 2.64 -12.89 2.04
C ALA A 3 1.56 -12.16 1.23
N PHE A 4 1.85 -11.82 -0.02
CA PHE A 4 0.86 -11.19 -0.90
C PHE A 4 -0.23 -12.16 -1.33
N GLU A 5 0.11 -13.45 -1.51
CA GLU A 5 -0.89 -14.48 -1.80
C GLU A 5 -1.93 -14.53 -0.68
N LYS A 6 -1.47 -14.50 0.56
CA LYS A 6 -2.34 -14.54 1.71
C LYS A 6 -3.25 -13.30 1.79
N ILE A 7 -2.68 -12.12 1.62
CA ILE A 7 -3.47 -10.87 1.61
C ILE A 7 -4.50 -10.90 0.48
N ALA A 8 -4.08 -11.32 -0.73
CA ALA A 8 -4.98 -11.37 -1.88
C ALA A 8 -6.17 -12.29 -1.64
N SER A 9 -5.94 -13.41 -0.95
CA SER A 9 -7.01 -14.38 -0.65
C SER A 9 -8.04 -13.83 0.34
N GLU A 10 -7.69 -12.81 1.10
CA GLU A 10 -8.56 -12.23 2.13
C GLU A 10 -9.28 -10.97 1.68
N ILE A 11 -8.99 -10.47 0.48
CA ILE A 11 -9.61 -9.24 -0.04
C ILE A 11 -10.37 -9.54 -1.32
N PRO A 12 -11.72 -9.56 -1.27
CA PRO A 12 -12.52 -9.63 -2.49
C PRO A 12 -12.18 -8.43 -3.38
N GLY A 13 -11.96 -8.68 -4.68
CA GLY A 13 -11.62 -7.60 -5.61
C GLY A 13 -10.17 -7.15 -5.56
N PHE A 14 -9.28 -7.89 -4.90
CA PHE A 14 -7.85 -7.59 -4.92
C PHE A 14 -7.36 -7.44 -6.36
N MET A 15 -6.62 -6.36 -6.64
CA MET A 15 -6.09 -6.08 -7.98
C MET A 15 -4.58 -6.24 -8.04
N ALA A 16 -3.87 -5.59 -7.11
CA ALA A 16 -2.42 -5.58 -7.12
C ALA A 16 -1.88 -5.10 -5.78
N ALA A 17 -0.68 -5.52 -5.43
CA ALA A 17 0.04 -4.99 -4.28
C ALA A 17 1.54 -5.05 -4.51
N SER A 18 2.26 -4.15 -3.88
CA SER A 18 3.72 -4.12 -3.92
C SER A 18 4.30 -3.76 -2.56
N LEU A 19 5.48 -4.29 -2.29
CA LEU A 19 6.34 -3.83 -1.19
C LEU A 19 7.36 -2.89 -1.80
N VAL A 20 7.48 -1.69 -1.27
CA VAL A 20 8.22 -0.61 -1.90
C VAL A 20 9.30 -0.08 -0.97
N ASP A 21 10.50 0.12 -1.50
CA ASP A 21 11.54 0.87 -0.81
C ASP A 21 11.21 2.36 -0.89
N LEU A 22 10.99 2.98 0.27
CA LEU A 22 10.51 4.36 0.31
C LEU A 22 11.50 5.34 -0.31
N GLU A 23 12.79 5.16 -0.04
CA GLU A 23 13.80 6.12 -0.51
C GLU A 23 13.94 6.10 -2.03
N SER A 24 14.07 4.91 -2.62
CA SER A 24 14.29 4.77 -4.07
C SER A 24 13.01 4.67 -4.88
N GLY A 25 11.89 4.31 -4.27
CA GLY A 25 10.65 4.03 -4.97
C GLY A 25 10.64 2.68 -5.68
N MET A 26 11.64 1.84 -5.46
CA MET A 26 11.76 0.54 -6.14
C MET A 26 10.84 -0.50 -5.52
N THR A 27 10.28 -1.34 -6.39
CA THR A 27 9.47 -2.48 -5.97
C THR A 27 10.36 -3.61 -5.48
N LEU A 28 10.16 -4.03 -4.23
CA LEU A 28 10.92 -5.12 -3.60
C LEU A 28 10.21 -6.47 -3.75
N GLY A 29 8.92 -6.46 -3.93
CA GLY A 29 8.11 -7.64 -4.14
C GLY A 29 6.72 -7.21 -4.57
N SER A 30 5.98 -8.08 -5.25
CA SER A 30 4.67 -7.69 -5.76
C SER A 30 3.82 -8.89 -6.12
N LYS A 31 2.51 -8.63 -6.26
CA LYS A 31 1.54 -9.53 -6.84
C LYS A 31 0.51 -8.70 -7.60
N THR A 32 0.17 -9.16 -8.79
CA THR A 32 -0.94 -8.57 -9.54
C THR A 32 -1.81 -9.69 -10.12
N VAL A 33 -3.13 -9.46 -10.13
CA VAL A 33 -4.08 -10.32 -10.81
C VAL A 33 -4.57 -9.67 -12.10
N ARG A 34 -4.06 -8.46 -12.41
CA ARG A 34 -4.39 -7.71 -13.62
C ARG A 34 -3.12 -7.37 -14.37
N GLY A 35 -2.99 -7.93 -15.58
CA GLY A 35 -1.79 -7.74 -16.40
C GLY A 35 -1.57 -6.31 -16.90
N ASP A 36 -2.60 -5.48 -16.85
CA ASP A 36 -2.55 -4.08 -17.27
C ASP A 36 -2.13 -3.11 -16.16
N PHE A 37 -1.81 -3.62 -14.96
CA PHE A 37 -1.49 -2.78 -13.82
C PHE A 37 0.02 -2.53 -13.73
N ASP A 38 0.42 -1.28 -13.92
CA ASP A 38 1.85 -0.89 -13.87
C ASP A 38 2.27 -0.64 -12.43
N LEU A 39 2.65 -1.70 -11.73
CA LEU A 39 3.08 -1.61 -10.33
C LEU A 39 4.40 -0.87 -10.15
N ALA A 40 5.30 -0.93 -11.11
CA ALA A 40 6.57 -0.21 -11.01
C ALA A 40 6.33 1.30 -10.98
N ALA A 41 5.48 1.80 -11.87
CA ALA A 41 5.11 3.21 -11.89
C ALA A 41 4.33 3.59 -10.63
N ALA A 42 3.36 2.76 -10.21
CA ALA A 42 2.56 3.02 -9.02
C ALA A 42 3.45 3.09 -7.77
N SER A 43 4.42 2.18 -7.65
CA SER A 43 5.35 2.17 -6.51
C SER A 43 6.15 3.46 -6.45
N ALA A 44 6.70 3.92 -7.59
CA ALA A 44 7.51 5.12 -7.65
C ALA A 44 6.69 6.37 -7.30
N TYR A 45 5.51 6.52 -7.90
CA TYR A 45 4.66 7.70 -7.64
C TYR A 45 4.13 7.71 -6.20
N ASN A 46 3.75 6.56 -5.66
CA ASN A 46 3.24 6.49 -4.30
C ASN A 46 4.34 6.72 -3.26
N SER A 47 5.60 6.37 -3.56
CA SER A 47 6.71 6.71 -2.67
C SER A 47 6.89 8.22 -2.55
N GLU A 48 6.71 8.96 -3.65
CA GLU A 48 6.75 10.42 -3.62
C GLU A 48 5.62 10.99 -2.77
N MET A 49 4.42 10.42 -2.84
CA MET A 49 3.29 10.86 -2.03
C MET A 49 3.55 10.65 -0.53
N VAL A 50 4.12 9.50 -0.15
CA VAL A 50 4.49 9.22 1.23
C VAL A 50 5.52 10.22 1.74
N LYS A 51 6.57 10.47 0.96
CA LYS A 51 7.60 11.45 1.31
C LYS A 51 7.02 12.85 1.48
N GLN A 52 6.10 13.24 0.60
CA GLN A 52 5.46 14.55 0.67
C GLN A 52 4.65 14.68 1.96
N LYS A 53 3.90 13.62 2.33
CA LYS A 53 3.13 13.64 3.59
C LYS A 53 4.04 13.75 4.80
N GLN A 54 5.16 13.02 4.80
CA GLN A 54 6.13 13.10 5.88
C GLN A 54 6.76 14.49 5.99
N LYS A 55 7.03 15.13 4.85
CA LYS A 55 7.53 16.52 4.81
C LYS A 55 6.51 17.47 5.41
N ILE A 56 5.24 17.31 5.07
CA ILE A 56 4.16 18.13 5.64
C ILE A 56 4.08 17.95 7.15
N MET A 57 4.18 16.71 7.62
CA MET A 57 4.15 16.41 9.05
C MET A 57 5.29 17.11 9.79
N ARG A 58 6.49 17.11 9.24
CA ARG A 58 7.64 17.82 9.81
C ARG A 58 7.41 19.34 9.83
N ALA A 59 6.88 19.88 8.74
CA ALA A 59 6.59 21.31 8.63
C ALA A 59 5.55 21.77 9.67
N LEU A 60 4.60 20.88 9.99
CA LEU A 60 3.57 21.16 11.00
C LEU A 60 4.01 20.78 12.42
N SER A 61 5.24 20.31 12.58
CA SER A 61 5.80 19.87 13.88
C SER A 61 4.99 18.76 14.53
N LEU A 62 4.44 17.86 13.72
CA LEU A 62 3.72 16.69 14.23
C LEU A 62 4.73 15.66 14.73
N LYS A 63 4.61 15.30 16.01
CA LYS A 63 5.55 14.36 16.65
C LYS A 63 4.95 12.97 16.72
N THR A 64 4.73 12.40 15.54
CA THR A 64 4.13 11.07 15.39
C THR A 64 4.62 10.46 14.10
N ASN A 65 4.25 9.22 13.84
CA ASN A 65 4.63 8.51 12.65
C ASN A 65 3.42 8.32 11.74
N LEU A 66 3.66 8.34 10.43
CA LEU A 66 2.64 7.99 9.46
C LEU A 66 2.44 6.47 9.50
N GLU A 67 1.24 6.02 9.78
CA GLU A 67 0.93 4.59 9.82
C GLU A 67 0.36 4.08 8.51
N ASP A 68 -0.69 4.71 8.00
CA ASP A 68 -1.25 4.34 6.71
C ASP A 68 -1.96 5.52 6.05
N MET A 69 -2.26 5.34 4.77
CA MET A 69 -3.06 6.27 3.97
C MET A 69 -4.09 5.45 3.22
N LEU A 70 -5.37 5.82 3.34
CA LEU A 70 -6.47 5.19 2.62
C LEU A 70 -7.04 6.18 1.62
N ILE A 71 -7.11 5.77 0.36
CA ILE A 71 -7.54 6.63 -0.73
C ILE A 71 -8.70 5.94 -1.45
N THR A 72 -9.83 6.64 -1.54
CA THR A 72 -11.02 6.14 -2.23
C THR A 72 -11.13 6.84 -3.57
N LEU A 73 -11.03 6.05 -4.64
CA LEU A 73 -11.31 6.52 -6.00
C LEU A 73 -12.75 6.14 -6.37
N GLY A 74 -13.19 6.56 -7.54
CA GLY A 74 -14.55 6.22 -8.00
C GLY A 74 -14.79 4.73 -8.14
N ASP A 75 -13.75 3.98 -8.53
CA ASP A 75 -13.83 2.54 -8.83
C ASP A 75 -12.81 1.69 -8.08
N GLN A 76 -11.92 2.30 -7.31
CA GLN A 76 -10.84 1.60 -6.63
C GLN A 76 -10.67 2.08 -5.19
N ILE A 77 -10.06 1.24 -4.38
CA ILE A 77 -9.58 1.60 -3.05
C ILE A 77 -8.08 1.36 -3.05
N HIS A 78 -7.31 2.34 -2.58
CA HIS A 78 -5.85 2.22 -2.41
C HIS A 78 -5.50 2.31 -0.94
N LEU A 79 -4.61 1.45 -0.50
CA LEU A 79 -4.01 1.51 0.83
C LEU A 79 -2.50 1.63 0.68
N ILE A 80 -1.92 2.55 1.45
CA ILE A 80 -0.48 2.63 1.65
C ILE A 80 -0.25 2.41 3.13
N LYS A 81 0.49 1.36 3.48
CA LYS A 81 0.78 0.99 4.87
C LYS A 81 2.28 0.97 5.10
N LEU A 82 2.78 1.80 6.00
CA LEU A 82 4.19 1.79 6.38
C LEU A 82 4.47 0.49 7.16
N VAL A 83 5.45 -0.28 6.69
CA VAL A 83 5.91 -1.53 7.32
C VAL A 83 7.06 -1.24 8.26
N SER A 84 7.91 -0.32 7.86
CA SER A 84 9.09 0.12 8.60
C SER A 84 9.36 1.58 8.25
N PRO A 85 10.36 2.24 8.87
CA PRO A 85 10.72 3.60 8.46
C PRO A 85 11.13 3.72 6.99
N SER A 86 11.54 2.63 6.35
CA SER A 86 12.08 2.65 4.99
C SER A 86 11.26 1.86 3.96
N THR A 87 10.16 1.20 4.36
CA THR A 87 9.37 0.39 3.44
C THR A 87 7.87 0.57 3.67
N PHE A 88 7.10 0.45 2.59
CA PHE A 88 5.64 0.46 2.69
C PHE A 88 5.01 -0.54 1.71
N ILE A 89 3.78 -0.92 2.02
CA ILE A 89 2.94 -1.71 1.12
C ILE A 89 2.01 -0.74 0.39
N TYR A 90 1.95 -0.87 -0.93
CA TYR A 90 0.91 -0.26 -1.77
C TYR A 90 -0.04 -1.37 -2.22
N LEU A 91 -1.34 -1.14 -2.10
CA LEU A 91 -2.36 -2.12 -2.47
C LEU A 91 -3.53 -1.42 -3.15
N ALA A 92 -4.00 -2.02 -4.25
CA ALA A 92 -5.18 -1.57 -4.96
C ALA A 92 -6.22 -2.69 -5.02
N ALA A 93 -7.48 -2.33 -4.82
CA ALA A 93 -8.62 -3.26 -4.87
C ALA A 93 -9.81 -2.61 -5.55
N ASP A 94 -10.69 -3.44 -6.12
CA ASP A 94 -11.93 -2.99 -6.76
C ASP A 94 -12.94 -2.54 -5.69
N ARG A 95 -13.36 -1.28 -5.77
CA ARG A 95 -14.27 -0.68 -4.78
C ARG A 95 -15.63 -1.35 -4.72
N ALA A 96 -16.12 -1.85 -5.86
CA ALA A 96 -17.42 -2.51 -5.91
C ALA A 96 -17.44 -3.85 -5.16
N SER A 97 -16.28 -4.48 -4.99
CA SER A 97 -16.16 -5.83 -4.42
C SER A 97 -15.71 -5.83 -2.95
N THR A 98 -15.22 -4.71 -2.42
CA THR A 98 -14.66 -4.65 -1.08
C THR A 98 -14.87 -3.27 -0.44
N ASN A 99 -14.30 -3.07 0.74
CA ASN A 99 -14.36 -1.77 1.41
C ASN A 99 -13.07 -1.51 2.19
N LEU A 100 -12.93 -0.26 2.68
CA LEU A 100 -11.72 0.19 3.37
C LEU A 100 -11.40 -0.66 4.61
N ALA A 101 -12.42 -1.08 5.36
CA ALA A 101 -12.22 -1.86 6.59
C ALA A 101 -11.64 -3.24 6.28
N ILE A 102 -12.15 -3.92 5.27
CA ILE A 102 -11.67 -5.25 4.86
C ILE A 102 -10.21 -5.15 4.43
N VAL A 103 -9.88 -4.16 3.61
CA VAL A 103 -8.52 -3.95 3.11
C VAL A 103 -7.56 -3.69 4.27
N ARG A 104 -7.90 -2.78 5.18
CA ARG A 104 -7.05 -2.45 6.32
C ARG A 104 -6.84 -3.67 7.24
N VAL A 105 -7.90 -4.41 7.54
CA VAL A 105 -7.81 -5.59 8.41
C VAL A 105 -6.92 -6.66 7.79
N ALA A 106 -7.09 -6.95 6.50
CA ALA A 106 -6.29 -7.97 5.82
C ALA A 106 -4.80 -7.63 5.83
N VAL A 107 -4.46 -6.36 5.55
CA VAL A 107 -3.06 -5.92 5.55
C VAL A 107 -2.48 -5.95 6.96
N ASN A 108 -3.18 -5.40 7.95
CA ASN A 108 -2.68 -5.36 9.33
C ASN A 108 -2.49 -6.75 9.92
N LYS A 109 -3.39 -7.67 9.61
CA LYS A 109 -3.31 -9.05 10.08
C LYS A 109 -2.05 -9.76 9.58
N ASN A 110 -1.57 -9.40 8.41
CA ASN A 110 -0.45 -10.06 7.74
C ASN A 110 0.83 -9.21 7.74
N ILE A 111 0.84 -8.07 8.42
CA ILE A 111 1.94 -7.09 8.33
C ILE A 111 3.29 -7.68 8.75
N ASP A 112 3.32 -8.58 9.72
CA ASP A 112 4.56 -9.16 10.23
C ASP A 112 5.27 -10.02 9.21
N LEU A 113 4.55 -10.50 8.20
CA LEU A 113 5.16 -11.29 7.10
C LEU A 113 6.08 -10.45 6.21
N PHE A 114 6.01 -9.12 6.32
CA PHE A 114 6.82 -8.19 5.53
C PHE A 114 7.98 -7.58 6.30
N LYS A 115 8.09 -7.90 7.56
CA LYS A 115 9.15 -7.35 8.43
C LYS A 115 10.40 -8.24 8.46
#